data_9049dc5a482c5854038b67488af708e8
#
_entry.id   9049dc5a482c5854038b67488af708e8
#
_cell.length_a   1.000
_cell.length_b   1.000
_cell.length_c   1.000
_cell.angle_alpha   90.00
_cell.angle_beta   90.00
_cell.angle_gamma   90.00
#
_symmetry.space_group_name_H-M   'P 1'
#
loop_
_entity.id
_entity.type
_entity.pdbx_description
1 polymer ?
#
loop_
_entity_poly.entity_id
_entity_poly.type
_entity_poly.pdbx_seq_one_letter_code
_entity_poly.pdbx_strand_id
1 'polypeptide(L)'
;MKKQEKNTALELEAFVKEKGVQFGKFVSGWLTPKRLFWFLLVVYLLSLVPLLWIGFYNYPSADDYSIGSDCRQAFVNTHSLLVTVWTGIVRAADDWLNWMGYFTSNFLMALPPNTFGERAYVWTSVIMIGALSLSTAYLLKVIFCRVFHADKYLAGSVILLMLFITVQRMQGRVEAFYWYSGAANYILVHSFCMWFYGLLISAIYDTGKKRTGKLVGASVLGFLVGGGNQMTALNGAVVLLAVILCVSLQKKWRTYRAFWWPIGLYYLGFLLNVAAPGNWVRAADATGMNPVKAIFVSFYYAFDYCINEWSGWPVLFLVLILIPLFYNMAGKTDFSFPCPLGVIAFGFCLVAAMMTPPLFAVGSMEAQRLQALTYTVYILVVTLSTGYTAGWFRKKLDQKNQNQQFSGNTARYILFCLLFFTFASALAVIPTPHYFTFSSAITDLANGSARAYGEARKERIAIYESGERDVVVKELPAQPELLYFSDIQEDPEFWENKGMCKFYGFDSVRLQKELK
;
A
#
# COMPACT_ATOMS: atom_id res chain seq x y z
N MET A 1 51.77 -38.34 11.24
CA MET A 1 50.61 -37.84 10.47
C MET A 1 49.42 -37.51 11.37
N LYS A 2 48.68 -38.43 11.96
CA LYS A 2 47.45 -38.14 12.74
C LYS A 2 47.57 -37.10 13.86
N LYS A 3 48.74 -36.95 14.53
CA LYS A 3 48.97 -35.99 15.62
C LYS A 3 49.19 -34.56 15.08
N GLN A 4 49.77 -34.46 13.90
CA GLN A 4 50.03 -33.19 13.22
C GLN A 4 48.75 -32.61 12.60
N GLU A 5 47.94 -33.48 11.97
CA GLU A 5 46.61 -33.11 11.44
C GLU A 5 45.66 -32.62 12.56
N LYS A 6 45.70 -33.28 13.74
CA LYS A 6 44.88 -32.85 14.89
C LYS A 6 45.30 -31.48 15.46
N ASN A 7 46.61 -31.17 15.47
CA ASN A 7 47.10 -29.85 15.90
C ASN A 7 46.71 -28.77 14.90
N THR A 8 46.86 -29.02 13.62
CA THR A 8 46.44 -28.06 12.56
C THR A 8 44.93 -27.76 12.60
N ALA A 9 44.10 -28.79 12.87
CA ALA A 9 42.65 -28.62 13.04
C ALA A 9 42.29 -27.75 14.25
N LEU A 10 42.98 -27.95 15.39
CA LEU A 10 42.80 -27.14 16.60
C LEU A 10 43.27 -25.70 16.44
N GLU A 11 44.37 -25.47 15.73
CA GLU A 11 44.86 -24.13 15.40
C GLU A 11 43.89 -23.38 14.43
N LEU A 12 43.34 -24.09 13.45
CA LEU A 12 42.34 -23.53 12.53
C LEU A 12 41.04 -23.19 13.27
N GLU A 13 40.59 -24.08 14.17
CA GLU A 13 39.40 -23.83 14.99
C GLU A 13 39.59 -22.60 15.91
N ALA A 14 40.78 -22.50 16.58
CA ALA A 14 41.12 -21.35 17.41
C ALA A 14 41.17 -20.04 16.59
N PHE A 15 41.78 -20.06 15.40
CA PHE A 15 41.86 -18.92 14.50
C PHE A 15 40.48 -18.47 14.02
N VAL A 16 39.63 -19.41 13.57
CA VAL A 16 38.26 -19.13 13.12
C VAL A 16 37.44 -18.54 14.27
N LYS A 17 37.59 -19.09 15.50
CA LYS A 17 36.91 -18.60 16.69
C LYS A 17 37.36 -17.16 17.05
N GLU A 18 38.67 -16.89 17.02
CA GLU A 18 39.19 -15.54 17.29
C GLU A 18 38.73 -14.51 16.25
N LYS A 19 38.85 -14.83 14.97
CA LYS A 19 38.38 -13.97 13.86
C LYS A 19 36.88 -13.77 13.91
N GLY A 20 36.12 -14.82 14.24
CA GLY A 20 34.66 -14.73 14.44
C GLY A 20 34.29 -13.78 15.59
N VAL A 21 35.03 -13.83 16.72
CA VAL A 21 34.83 -12.92 17.87
C VAL A 21 35.19 -11.47 17.49
N GLN A 22 36.31 -11.24 16.76
CA GLN A 22 36.72 -9.92 16.31
C GLN A 22 35.69 -9.34 15.34
N PHE A 23 35.23 -10.12 14.37
CA PHE A 23 34.19 -9.73 13.44
C PHE A 23 32.85 -9.45 14.15
N GLY A 24 32.45 -10.29 15.10
CA GLY A 24 31.26 -10.07 15.92
C GLY A 24 31.31 -8.77 16.73
N LYS A 25 32.48 -8.42 17.30
CA LYS A 25 32.70 -7.12 17.99
C LYS A 25 32.59 -5.94 17.01
N PHE A 26 33.19 -6.05 15.84
CA PHE A 26 33.11 -5.01 14.79
C PHE A 26 31.65 -4.79 14.37
N VAL A 27 30.93 -5.85 14.02
CA VAL A 27 29.51 -5.81 13.62
C VAL A 27 28.63 -5.22 14.72
N SER A 28 28.80 -5.69 15.97
CA SER A 28 28.01 -5.20 17.10
C SER A 28 28.28 -3.72 17.42
N GLY A 29 29.49 -3.25 17.21
CA GLY A 29 29.85 -1.84 17.34
C GLY A 29 29.31 -0.97 16.20
N TRP A 30 29.23 -1.53 14.99
CA TRP A 30 28.76 -0.79 13.81
C TRP A 30 27.23 -0.78 13.72
N LEU A 31 26.54 -1.90 14.02
CA LEU A 31 25.09 -2.07 13.85
C LEU A 31 24.31 -1.50 15.06
N THR A 32 24.42 -0.18 15.27
CA THR A 32 23.60 0.51 16.26
C THR A 32 22.20 0.81 15.67
N PRO A 33 21.13 0.92 16.50
CA PRO A 33 19.79 1.25 16.01
C PRO A 33 19.76 2.52 15.14
N LYS A 34 20.54 3.55 15.50
CA LYS A 34 20.64 4.79 14.75
C LYS A 34 21.28 4.60 13.37
N ARG A 35 22.38 3.84 13.29
CA ARG A 35 23.06 3.58 12.01
C ARG A 35 22.23 2.70 11.10
N LEU A 36 21.59 1.66 11.66
CA LEU A 36 20.66 0.80 10.91
C LEU A 36 19.53 1.62 10.30
N PHE A 37 18.89 2.48 11.08
CA PHE A 37 17.82 3.35 10.59
C PHE A 37 18.27 4.23 9.42
N TRP A 38 19.39 4.92 9.54
CA TRP A 38 19.89 5.79 8.48
C TRP A 38 20.29 5.01 7.23
N PHE A 39 20.92 3.85 7.40
CA PHE A 39 21.23 2.96 6.28
C PHE A 39 19.94 2.53 5.52
N LEU A 40 18.95 2.03 6.25
CA LEU A 40 17.69 1.60 5.65
C LEU A 40 16.92 2.78 5.01
N LEU A 41 16.98 3.96 5.61
CA LEU A 41 16.35 5.16 5.03
C LEU A 41 17.01 5.53 3.69
N VAL A 42 18.33 5.51 3.62
CA VAL A 42 19.06 5.78 2.35
C VAL A 42 18.70 4.72 1.32
N VAL A 43 18.73 3.44 1.67
CA VAL A 43 18.36 2.35 0.76
C VAL A 43 16.92 2.51 0.25
N TYR A 44 15.97 2.81 1.14
CA TYR A 44 14.57 3.03 0.77
C TYR A 44 14.43 4.21 -0.19
N LEU A 45 15.00 5.37 0.14
CA LEU A 45 14.93 6.57 -0.70
C LEU A 45 15.58 6.34 -2.07
N LEU A 46 16.76 5.71 -2.12
CA LEU A 46 17.42 5.38 -3.39
C LEU A 46 16.56 4.42 -4.23
N SER A 47 15.87 3.46 -3.61
CA SER A 47 14.98 2.55 -4.32
C SER A 47 13.74 3.23 -4.91
N LEU A 48 13.34 4.41 -4.40
CA LEU A 48 12.25 5.19 -4.97
C LEU A 48 12.68 6.06 -6.16
N VAL A 49 13.97 6.39 -6.30
CA VAL A 49 14.45 7.27 -7.39
C VAL A 49 14.02 6.79 -8.77
N PRO A 50 14.27 5.53 -9.19
CA PRO A 50 13.85 5.08 -10.51
C PRO A 50 12.33 5.04 -10.67
N LEU A 51 11.57 4.78 -9.59
CA LEU A 51 10.11 4.77 -9.62
C LEU A 51 9.53 6.17 -9.91
N LEU A 52 10.11 7.19 -9.28
CA LEU A 52 9.70 8.57 -9.48
C LEU A 52 10.20 9.10 -10.83
N TRP A 53 11.38 8.64 -11.27
CA TRP A 53 11.93 9.04 -12.57
C TRP A 53 11.10 8.51 -13.74
N ILE A 54 10.75 7.22 -13.73
CA ILE A 54 9.91 6.66 -14.81
C ILE A 54 8.54 7.34 -14.87
N GLY A 55 8.04 7.88 -13.74
CA GLY A 55 6.82 8.68 -13.67
C GLY A 55 6.79 9.90 -14.58
N PHE A 56 7.94 10.44 -15.03
CA PHE A 56 7.98 11.52 -16.03
C PHE A 56 7.50 11.08 -17.43
N TYR A 57 7.45 9.77 -17.67
CA TYR A 57 6.91 9.18 -18.89
C TYR A 57 5.50 8.63 -18.70
N ASN A 58 4.86 8.90 -17.55
CA ASN A 58 3.51 8.41 -17.24
C ASN A 58 2.43 9.30 -17.85
N TYR A 59 1.40 8.66 -18.41
CA TYR A 59 0.26 9.32 -19.05
C TYR A 59 -1.06 8.67 -18.64
N PRO A 60 -2.18 9.43 -18.65
CA PRO A 60 -3.49 8.92 -18.31
C PRO A 60 -3.99 7.87 -19.31
N SER A 61 -4.87 6.99 -18.84
CA SER A 61 -5.53 5.98 -19.68
C SER A 61 -6.90 5.60 -19.11
N ALA A 62 -7.74 5.00 -19.93
CA ALA A 62 -9.03 4.43 -19.54
C ALA A 62 -9.91 5.40 -18.71
N ASP A 63 -10.22 5.02 -17.47
CA ASP A 63 -11.11 5.77 -16.58
C ASP A 63 -10.61 7.18 -16.23
N ASP A 64 -9.32 7.46 -16.36
CA ASP A 64 -8.80 8.82 -16.15
C ASP A 64 -9.41 9.83 -17.12
N TYR A 65 -9.76 9.37 -18.33
CA TYR A 65 -10.47 10.17 -19.31
C TYR A 65 -11.99 10.12 -19.10
N SER A 66 -12.58 8.94 -18.93
CA SER A 66 -14.03 8.78 -18.86
C SER A 66 -14.64 9.40 -17.61
N ILE A 67 -14.01 9.16 -16.43
CA ILE A 67 -14.48 9.68 -15.14
C ILE A 67 -14.03 11.14 -14.94
N GLY A 68 -12.80 11.49 -15.38
CA GLY A 68 -12.23 12.84 -15.25
C GLY A 68 -12.81 13.89 -16.22
N SER A 69 -13.57 13.47 -17.22
CA SER A 69 -14.03 14.35 -18.32
C SER A 69 -14.80 15.59 -17.84
N ASP A 70 -15.75 15.43 -16.92
CA ASP A 70 -16.59 16.53 -16.45
C ASP A 70 -15.77 17.60 -15.72
N CYS A 71 -14.84 17.19 -14.86
CA CYS A 71 -13.93 18.09 -14.17
C CYS A 71 -12.93 18.77 -15.12
N ARG A 72 -12.46 18.05 -16.15
CA ARG A 72 -11.61 18.64 -17.20
C ARG A 72 -12.35 19.74 -17.95
N GLN A 73 -13.56 19.47 -18.41
CA GLN A 73 -14.39 20.46 -19.11
C GLN A 73 -14.70 21.69 -18.22
N ALA A 74 -15.03 21.45 -16.94
CA ALA A 74 -15.24 22.55 -15.98
C ALA A 74 -13.98 23.41 -15.83
N PHE A 75 -12.79 22.79 -15.71
CA PHE A 75 -11.53 23.52 -15.58
C PHE A 75 -11.16 24.29 -16.84
N VAL A 76 -11.27 23.67 -18.01
CA VAL A 76 -10.96 24.34 -19.31
C VAL A 76 -11.87 25.54 -19.56
N ASN A 77 -13.16 25.41 -19.26
CA ASN A 77 -14.14 26.47 -19.54
C ASN A 77 -14.09 27.63 -18.53
N THR A 78 -13.68 27.37 -17.27
CA THR A 78 -13.79 28.38 -16.22
C THR A 78 -12.44 28.80 -15.61
N HIS A 79 -11.39 28.01 -15.78
CA HIS A 79 -10.10 28.15 -15.10
C HIS A 79 -10.21 28.28 -13.56
N SER A 80 -11.32 27.78 -12.98
CA SER A 80 -11.64 27.90 -11.55
C SER A 80 -11.51 26.55 -10.84
N LEU A 81 -10.59 26.47 -9.89
CA LEU A 81 -10.45 25.29 -9.01
C LEU A 81 -11.73 25.02 -8.20
N LEU A 82 -12.43 26.06 -7.76
CA LEU A 82 -13.66 25.89 -6.98
C LEU A 82 -14.76 25.25 -7.82
N VAL A 83 -14.95 25.70 -9.07
CA VAL A 83 -15.93 25.11 -9.99
C VAL A 83 -15.54 23.67 -10.31
N THR A 84 -14.27 23.40 -10.57
CA THR A 84 -13.76 22.06 -10.88
C THR A 84 -14.01 21.08 -9.71
N VAL A 85 -13.67 21.49 -8.48
CA VAL A 85 -13.90 20.67 -7.27
C VAL A 85 -15.41 20.46 -7.03
N TRP A 86 -16.24 21.50 -7.24
CA TRP A 86 -17.68 21.37 -7.12
C TRP A 86 -18.25 20.40 -8.16
N THR A 87 -17.78 20.45 -9.40
CA THR A 87 -18.14 19.49 -10.46
C THR A 87 -17.79 18.06 -10.04
N GLY A 88 -16.61 17.85 -9.42
CA GLY A 88 -16.23 16.54 -8.87
C GLY A 88 -17.18 16.06 -7.76
N ILE A 89 -17.68 16.94 -6.90
CA ILE A 89 -18.69 16.62 -5.88
C ILE A 89 -20.02 16.23 -6.53
N VAL A 90 -20.47 17.00 -7.51
CA VAL A 90 -21.72 16.72 -8.27
C VAL A 90 -21.60 15.38 -8.99
N ARG A 91 -20.46 15.11 -9.65
CA ARG A 91 -20.20 13.83 -10.31
C ARG A 91 -20.22 12.66 -9.32
N ALA A 92 -19.58 12.79 -8.15
CA ALA A 92 -19.61 11.75 -7.14
C ALA A 92 -21.01 11.49 -6.58
N ALA A 93 -21.85 12.52 -6.50
CA ALA A 93 -23.26 12.38 -6.11
C ALA A 93 -24.10 11.69 -7.18
N ASP A 94 -23.87 12.00 -8.46
CA ASP A 94 -24.50 11.31 -9.58
C ASP A 94 -24.12 9.83 -9.63
N ASP A 95 -22.83 9.53 -9.51
CA ASP A 95 -22.33 8.15 -9.44
C ASP A 95 -22.91 7.39 -8.24
N TRP A 96 -23.09 8.05 -7.07
CA TRP A 96 -23.72 7.44 -5.89
C TRP A 96 -25.16 7.03 -6.16
N LEU A 97 -25.89 7.81 -6.95
CA LEU A 97 -27.28 7.50 -7.34
C LEU A 97 -27.34 6.42 -8.42
N ASN A 98 -26.46 6.48 -9.43
CA ASN A 98 -26.67 5.80 -10.71
C ASN A 98 -25.63 4.72 -11.03
N TRP A 99 -24.50 4.64 -10.28
CA TRP A 99 -23.41 3.71 -10.61
C TRP A 99 -22.81 2.96 -9.42
N MET A 100 -22.26 3.68 -8.39
CA MET A 100 -21.53 3.04 -7.27
C MET A 100 -21.56 3.89 -6.00
N GLY A 101 -21.70 3.21 -4.84
CA GLY A 101 -21.86 3.87 -3.55
C GLY A 101 -20.62 4.54 -2.95
N TYR A 102 -19.42 4.25 -3.41
CA TYR A 102 -18.18 4.76 -2.79
C TYR A 102 -17.86 6.21 -3.21
N PHE A 103 -18.67 7.14 -2.71
CA PHE A 103 -18.65 8.56 -3.08
C PHE A 103 -17.27 9.24 -2.92
N THR A 104 -16.48 8.87 -1.91
CA THR A 104 -15.12 9.41 -1.74
C THR A 104 -14.20 8.97 -2.86
N SER A 105 -14.23 7.70 -3.23
CA SER A 105 -13.44 7.18 -4.34
C SER A 105 -13.87 7.81 -5.67
N ASN A 106 -15.17 7.93 -5.91
CA ASN A 106 -15.72 8.58 -7.12
C ASN A 106 -15.25 10.04 -7.23
N PHE A 107 -15.30 10.79 -6.11
CA PHE A 107 -14.79 12.15 -6.07
C PHE A 107 -13.29 12.22 -6.41
N LEU A 108 -12.47 11.33 -5.85
CA LEU A 108 -11.04 11.29 -6.13
C LEU A 108 -10.76 10.93 -7.59
N MET A 109 -11.45 9.94 -8.13
CA MET A 109 -11.29 9.50 -9.53
C MET A 109 -11.76 10.58 -10.52
N ALA A 110 -12.76 11.40 -10.16
CA ALA A 110 -13.23 12.51 -10.99
C ALA A 110 -12.22 13.67 -11.13
N LEU A 111 -11.17 13.69 -10.27
CA LEU A 111 -10.14 14.73 -10.24
C LEU A 111 -8.74 14.18 -10.51
N PRO A 112 -8.51 13.46 -11.63
CA PRO A 112 -7.17 13.00 -11.95
C PRO A 112 -6.26 14.19 -12.30
N PRO A 113 -4.94 14.08 -12.07
CA PRO A 113 -4.02 15.20 -12.29
C PRO A 113 -4.06 15.81 -13.68
N ASN A 114 -4.34 15.02 -14.72
CA ASN A 114 -4.50 15.51 -16.09
C ASN A 114 -5.72 16.44 -16.30
N THR A 115 -6.63 16.53 -15.32
CA THR A 115 -7.65 17.60 -15.27
C THR A 115 -7.03 18.98 -15.41
N PHE A 116 -5.84 19.18 -14.85
CA PHE A 116 -5.09 20.45 -14.86
C PHE A 116 -4.06 20.55 -15.98
N GLY A 117 -3.95 19.54 -16.81
CA GLY A 117 -3.02 19.42 -17.94
C GLY A 117 -2.29 18.07 -17.95
N GLU A 118 -2.01 17.56 -19.15
CA GLU A 118 -1.44 16.22 -19.31
C GLU A 118 -0.12 16.02 -18.54
N ARG A 119 0.74 17.05 -18.48
CA ARG A 119 2.01 17.00 -17.75
C ARG A 119 1.84 16.85 -16.23
N ALA A 120 0.69 17.25 -15.69
CA ALA A 120 0.43 17.09 -14.25
C ALA A 120 0.28 15.62 -13.85
N TYR A 121 0.10 14.71 -14.80
CA TYR A 121 -0.06 13.29 -14.53
C TYR A 121 1.19 12.64 -13.90
N VAL A 122 2.38 13.22 -14.05
CA VAL A 122 3.62 12.83 -13.37
C VAL A 122 3.46 12.77 -11.84
N TRP A 123 2.55 13.57 -11.28
CA TRP A 123 2.30 13.59 -9.84
C TRP A 123 1.59 12.34 -9.32
N THR A 124 1.01 11.50 -10.18
CA THR A 124 0.31 10.27 -9.78
C THR A 124 1.22 9.38 -8.91
N SER A 125 2.38 8.97 -9.41
CA SER A 125 3.29 8.10 -8.67
C SER A 125 3.83 8.75 -7.39
N VAL A 126 4.10 10.05 -7.41
CA VAL A 126 4.57 10.82 -6.24
C VAL A 126 3.51 10.82 -5.14
N ILE A 127 2.25 11.12 -5.50
CA ILE A 127 1.12 11.16 -4.56
C ILE A 127 0.87 9.77 -3.98
N MET A 128 0.81 8.73 -4.80
CA MET A 128 0.41 7.38 -4.36
C MET A 128 1.48 6.73 -3.50
N ILE A 129 2.75 6.72 -3.93
CA ILE A 129 3.86 6.18 -3.15
C ILE A 129 4.08 7.01 -1.88
N GLY A 130 3.99 8.34 -1.98
CA GLY A 130 4.13 9.26 -0.86
C GLY A 130 3.02 9.08 0.18
N ALA A 131 1.75 9.04 -0.24
CA ALA A 131 0.62 8.86 0.66
C ALA A 131 0.69 7.51 1.39
N LEU A 132 0.95 6.41 0.68
CA LEU A 132 1.10 5.08 1.26
C LEU A 132 2.24 5.05 2.28
N SER A 133 3.42 5.59 1.92
CA SER A 133 4.60 5.56 2.77
C SER A 133 4.41 6.40 4.03
N LEU A 134 3.94 7.64 3.89
CA LEU A 134 3.79 8.57 5.00
C LEU A 134 2.65 8.17 5.96
N SER A 135 1.52 7.70 5.43
CA SER A 135 0.38 7.26 6.26
C SER A 135 0.72 6.03 7.09
N THR A 136 1.33 5.02 6.44
CA THR A 136 1.78 3.79 7.10
C THR A 136 2.86 4.08 8.13
N ALA A 137 3.86 4.91 7.79
CA ALA A 137 4.90 5.34 8.72
C ALA A 137 4.33 6.09 9.93
N TYR A 138 3.34 6.95 9.72
CA TYR A 138 2.67 7.67 10.81
C TYR A 138 1.94 6.72 11.75
N LEU A 139 1.10 5.82 11.23
CA LEU A 139 0.37 4.83 12.03
C LEU A 139 1.32 3.96 12.85
N LEU A 140 2.31 3.35 12.20
CA LEU A 140 3.24 2.43 12.87
C LEU A 140 4.15 3.16 13.86
N LYS A 141 4.59 4.40 13.58
CA LYS A 141 5.31 5.23 14.54
C LYS A 141 4.47 5.50 15.79
N VAL A 142 3.18 5.77 15.64
CA VAL A 142 2.27 5.95 16.79
C VAL A 142 2.17 4.65 17.58
N ILE A 143 1.95 3.52 16.93
CA ILE A 143 1.85 2.21 17.58
C ILE A 143 3.17 1.88 18.31
N PHE A 144 4.30 1.93 17.63
CA PHE A 144 5.55 1.46 18.22
C PHE A 144 6.10 2.44 19.28
N CYS A 145 6.06 3.76 19.02
CA CYS A 145 6.69 4.72 19.92
C CYS A 145 5.75 5.21 21.04
N ARG A 146 4.42 5.31 20.81
CA ARG A 146 3.50 5.81 21.84
C ARG A 146 2.80 4.70 22.61
N VAL A 147 2.46 3.57 21.96
CA VAL A 147 1.80 2.44 22.64
C VAL A 147 2.84 1.53 23.29
N PHE A 148 3.89 1.16 22.55
CA PHE A 148 4.90 0.19 23.02
C PHE A 148 6.18 0.85 23.55
N HIS A 149 6.28 2.17 23.58
CA HIS A 149 7.45 2.93 24.08
C HIS A 149 8.78 2.53 23.45
N ALA A 150 8.74 2.06 22.18
CA ALA A 150 9.91 1.63 21.46
C ALA A 150 10.85 2.80 21.12
N ASP A 151 12.16 2.47 21.01
CA ASP A 151 13.13 3.43 20.49
C ASP A 151 12.78 3.85 19.06
N LYS A 152 12.84 5.15 18.79
CA LYS A 152 12.43 5.74 17.50
C LYS A 152 13.22 5.22 16.30
N TYR A 153 14.49 4.86 16.49
CA TYR A 153 15.33 4.35 15.41
C TYR A 153 15.04 2.86 15.14
N LEU A 154 14.79 2.05 16.18
CA LEU A 154 14.32 0.67 15.99
C LEU A 154 12.94 0.65 15.32
N ALA A 155 12.01 1.46 15.80
CA ALA A 155 10.68 1.61 15.20
C ALA A 155 10.79 2.04 13.73
N GLY A 156 11.62 3.05 13.43
CA GLY A 156 11.87 3.51 12.07
C GLY A 156 12.48 2.43 11.18
N SER A 157 13.39 1.60 11.69
CA SER A 157 13.98 0.49 10.93
C SER A 157 12.94 -0.56 10.54
N VAL A 158 12.04 -0.94 11.47
CA VAL A 158 10.91 -1.85 11.19
C VAL A 158 9.99 -1.27 10.11
N ILE A 159 9.64 0.01 10.24
CA ILE A 159 8.76 0.71 9.27
C ILE A 159 9.40 0.73 7.88
N LEU A 160 10.68 1.05 7.78
CA LEU A 160 11.38 1.13 6.50
C LEU A 160 11.51 -0.24 5.82
N LEU A 161 11.79 -1.31 6.57
CA LEU A 161 11.83 -2.68 6.06
C LEU A 161 10.46 -3.11 5.52
N MET A 162 9.39 -2.85 6.27
CA MET A 162 8.03 -3.14 5.84
C MET A 162 7.67 -2.36 4.57
N LEU A 163 7.91 -1.04 4.55
CA LEU A 163 7.62 -0.18 3.41
C LEU A 163 8.43 -0.59 2.17
N PHE A 164 9.70 -0.96 2.35
CA PHE A 164 10.52 -1.46 1.25
C PHE A 164 9.87 -2.66 0.58
N ILE A 165 9.47 -3.69 1.35
CA ILE A 165 8.81 -4.87 0.80
C ILE A 165 7.45 -4.51 0.19
N THR A 166 6.65 -3.67 0.86
CA THR A 166 5.34 -3.25 0.35
C THR A 166 5.45 -2.57 -1.01
N VAL A 167 6.37 -1.63 -1.19
CA VAL A 167 6.52 -0.86 -2.44
C VAL A 167 7.27 -1.68 -3.50
N GLN A 168 8.32 -2.40 -3.13
CA GLN A 168 9.19 -3.07 -4.11
C GLN A 168 8.66 -4.43 -4.58
N ARG A 169 7.74 -5.04 -3.83
CA ARG A 169 7.05 -6.29 -4.22
C ARG A 169 5.56 -6.09 -4.43
N MET A 170 5.14 -4.83 -4.67
CA MET A 170 3.74 -4.51 -4.92
C MET A 170 3.17 -5.35 -6.06
N GLN A 171 2.04 -5.97 -5.81
CA GLN A 171 1.24 -6.61 -6.83
C GLN A 171 0.47 -5.54 -7.62
N GLY A 172 0.29 -5.71 -8.94
CA GLY A 172 -0.44 -4.73 -9.73
C GLY A 172 0.13 -3.31 -9.68
N ARG A 173 1.44 -3.16 -9.88
CA ARG A 173 2.22 -1.93 -9.71
C ARG A 173 1.68 -0.75 -10.50
N VAL A 174 1.19 -1.02 -11.72
CA VAL A 174 0.58 0.01 -12.59
C VAL A 174 -0.66 0.57 -11.92
N GLU A 175 -1.58 -0.29 -11.53
CA GLU A 175 -2.86 0.07 -10.91
C GLU A 175 -2.71 0.59 -9.47
N ALA A 176 -1.55 0.34 -8.83
CA ALA A 176 -1.25 0.83 -7.49
C ALA A 176 -0.60 2.22 -7.49
N PHE A 177 0.26 2.54 -8.48
CA PHE A 177 1.12 3.71 -8.41
C PHE A 177 1.09 4.61 -9.64
N TYR A 178 0.72 4.12 -10.82
CA TYR A 178 0.88 4.85 -12.07
C TYR A 178 -0.44 5.11 -12.79
N TRP A 179 -1.43 4.23 -12.71
CA TRP A 179 -2.77 4.50 -13.21
C TRP A 179 -3.61 5.15 -12.11
N TYR A 180 -3.93 6.45 -12.29
CA TYR A 180 -4.50 7.27 -11.23
C TYR A 180 -5.85 6.76 -10.72
N SER A 181 -6.79 6.43 -11.60
CA SER A 181 -8.14 6.01 -11.21
C SER A 181 -8.12 4.75 -10.31
N GLY A 182 -7.30 3.76 -10.67
CA GLY A 182 -7.09 2.58 -9.82
C GLY A 182 -6.42 2.95 -8.50
N ALA A 183 -5.31 3.67 -8.56
CA ALA A 183 -4.51 4.02 -7.38
C ALA A 183 -5.26 4.94 -6.40
N ALA A 184 -6.03 5.92 -6.90
CA ALA A 184 -6.81 6.83 -6.07
C ALA A 184 -7.95 6.12 -5.34
N ASN A 185 -8.65 5.22 -6.05
CA ASN A 185 -9.70 4.42 -5.45
C ASN A 185 -9.18 3.50 -4.34
N TYR A 186 -8.05 2.82 -4.54
CA TYR A 186 -7.59 1.77 -3.63
C TYR A 186 -6.47 2.24 -2.69
N ILE A 187 -5.33 2.66 -3.21
CA ILE A 187 -4.14 2.99 -2.40
C ILE A 187 -4.29 4.31 -1.65
N LEU A 188 -4.86 5.35 -2.27
CA LEU A 188 -5.02 6.64 -1.59
C LEU A 188 -6.08 6.59 -0.49
N VAL A 189 -7.22 5.91 -0.74
CA VAL A 189 -8.25 5.67 0.31
C VAL A 189 -7.71 4.82 1.45
N HIS A 190 -6.90 3.79 1.16
CA HIS A 190 -6.20 3.02 2.18
C HIS A 190 -5.24 3.90 3.00
N SER A 191 -4.53 4.81 2.35
CA SER A 191 -3.67 5.78 3.04
C SER A 191 -4.45 6.68 3.99
N PHE A 192 -5.66 7.11 3.61
CA PHE A 192 -6.57 7.84 4.50
C PHE A 192 -6.97 6.99 5.71
N CYS A 193 -7.22 5.69 5.51
CA CYS A 193 -7.52 4.75 6.60
C CYS A 193 -6.33 4.62 7.58
N MET A 194 -5.09 4.55 7.09
CA MET A 194 -3.91 4.52 7.94
C MET A 194 -3.75 5.82 8.75
N TRP A 195 -3.95 6.99 8.14
CA TRP A 195 -3.96 8.26 8.87
C TRP A 195 -5.09 8.34 9.88
N PHE A 196 -6.29 7.88 9.54
CA PHE A 196 -7.43 7.80 10.46
C PHE A 196 -7.08 7.05 11.74
N TYR A 197 -6.56 5.82 11.63
CA TYR A 197 -6.15 5.04 12.78
C TYR A 197 -4.99 5.68 13.54
N GLY A 198 -4.02 6.24 12.84
CA GLY A 198 -2.91 6.96 13.45
C GLY A 198 -3.37 8.14 14.30
N LEU A 199 -4.34 8.93 13.81
CA LEU A 199 -4.95 10.05 14.55
C LEU A 199 -5.76 9.57 15.76
N LEU A 200 -6.59 8.52 15.61
CA LEU A 200 -7.36 7.94 16.71
C LEU A 200 -6.44 7.47 17.84
N ILE A 201 -5.47 6.62 17.54
CA ILE A 201 -4.55 6.09 18.55
C ILE A 201 -3.73 7.22 19.17
N SER A 202 -3.25 8.17 18.36
CA SER A 202 -2.48 9.31 18.85
C SER A 202 -3.28 10.21 19.78
N ALA A 203 -4.59 10.37 19.55
CA ALA A 203 -5.49 11.17 20.40
C ALA A 203 -5.70 10.58 21.80
N ILE A 204 -5.44 9.28 22.02
CA ILE A 204 -5.48 8.64 23.34
C ILE A 204 -4.42 9.25 24.27
N TYR A 205 -3.25 9.59 23.71
CA TYR A 205 -2.07 10.07 24.45
C TYR A 205 -1.95 11.59 24.48
N ASP A 206 -2.88 12.33 23.86
CA ASP A 206 -2.87 13.79 23.84
C ASP A 206 -4.02 14.38 24.68
N THR A 207 -3.89 15.65 25.07
CA THR A 207 -4.88 16.40 25.84
C THR A 207 -5.19 17.75 25.19
N GLY A 208 -6.27 18.41 25.64
CA GLY A 208 -6.64 19.76 25.21
C GLY A 208 -6.79 19.91 23.69
N LYS A 209 -6.37 21.05 23.15
CA LYS A 209 -6.52 21.40 21.71
C LYS A 209 -5.89 20.37 20.75
N LYS A 210 -4.77 19.74 21.13
CA LYS A 210 -4.10 18.71 20.30
C LYS A 210 -4.98 17.48 20.12
N ARG A 211 -5.61 17.01 21.21
CA ARG A 211 -6.55 15.89 21.17
C ARG A 211 -7.76 16.23 20.31
N THR A 212 -8.36 17.41 20.54
CA THR A 212 -9.53 17.85 19.78
C THR A 212 -9.22 17.94 18.28
N GLY A 213 -8.10 18.58 17.89
CA GLY A 213 -7.70 18.66 16.48
C GLY A 213 -7.52 17.28 15.82
N LYS A 214 -6.93 16.30 16.53
CA LYS A 214 -6.80 14.94 16.03
C LYS A 214 -8.14 14.21 15.90
N LEU A 215 -9.05 14.40 16.85
CA LEU A 215 -10.39 13.81 16.77
C LEU A 215 -11.21 14.42 15.63
N VAL A 216 -11.10 15.74 15.40
CA VAL A 216 -11.73 16.38 14.24
C VAL A 216 -11.16 15.83 12.93
N GLY A 217 -9.83 15.78 12.79
CA GLY A 217 -9.19 15.19 11.61
C GLY A 217 -9.58 13.72 11.41
N ALA A 218 -9.63 12.92 12.50
CA ALA A 218 -10.10 11.54 12.44
C ALA A 218 -11.59 11.46 12.07
N SER A 219 -12.43 12.40 12.49
CA SER A 219 -13.85 12.45 12.12
C SER A 219 -14.02 12.65 10.61
N VAL A 220 -13.30 13.60 10.04
CA VAL A 220 -13.31 13.86 8.58
C VAL A 220 -12.78 12.64 7.82
N LEU A 221 -11.60 12.13 8.18
CA LEU A 221 -11.03 10.97 7.51
C LEU A 221 -11.90 9.72 7.71
N GLY A 222 -12.50 9.53 8.89
CA GLY A 222 -13.40 8.41 9.14
C GLY A 222 -14.60 8.40 8.20
N PHE A 223 -15.26 9.54 8.00
CA PHE A 223 -16.36 9.68 7.05
C PHE A 223 -15.91 9.40 5.62
N LEU A 224 -14.77 9.96 5.20
CA LEU A 224 -14.22 9.75 3.86
C LEU A 224 -13.83 8.28 3.62
N VAL A 225 -13.21 7.62 4.59
CA VAL A 225 -12.82 6.20 4.47
C VAL A 225 -14.05 5.29 4.42
N GLY A 226 -15.06 5.55 5.25
CA GLY A 226 -16.34 4.84 5.18
C GLY A 226 -17.01 4.96 3.81
N GLY A 227 -16.93 6.16 3.19
CA GLY A 227 -17.41 6.44 1.82
C GLY A 227 -16.43 6.07 0.71
N GLY A 228 -15.29 5.42 1.02
CA GLY A 228 -14.31 4.96 0.06
C GLY A 228 -14.61 3.58 -0.53
N ASN A 229 -13.63 2.97 -1.22
CA ASN A 229 -13.82 1.63 -1.78
C ASN A 229 -14.27 0.61 -0.70
N GLN A 230 -15.15 -0.30 -1.09
CA GLN A 230 -15.80 -1.20 -0.16
C GLN A 230 -14.84 -2.17 0.55
N MET A 231 -13.69 -2.50 -0.05
CA MET A 231 -12.67 -3.34 0.59
C MET A 231 -12.09 -2.66 1.83
N THR A 232 -11.62 -1.40 1.69
CA THR A 232 -11.08 -0.61 2.81
C THR A 232 -12.16 -0.28 3.82
N ALA A 233 -13.35 0.10 3.35
CA ALA A 233 -14.46 0.49 4.22
C ALA A 233 -14.97 -0.69 5.08
N LEU A 234 -15.12 -1.89 4.51
CA LEU A 234 -15.51 -3.08 5.26
C LEU A 234 -14.41 -3.51 6.24
N ASN A 235 -13.17 -3.55 5.79
CA ASN A 235 -12.03 -3.95 6.64
C ASN A 235 -11.91 -3.04 7.87
N GLY A 236 -11.99 -1.74 7.65
CA GLY A 236 -11.96 -0.77 8.74
C GLY A 236 -13.18 -0.88 9.67
N ALA A 237 -14.36 -1.16 9.13
CA ALA A 237 -15.55 -1.40 9.96
C ALA A 237 -15.37 -2.63 10.88
N VAL A 238 -14.75 -3.71 10.38
CA VAL A 238 -14.43 -4.91 11.17
C VAL A 238 -13.43 -4.58 12.30
N VAL A 239 -12.37 -3.80 12.00
CA VAL A 239 -11.40 -3.35 13.03
C VAL A 239 -12.08 -2.48 14.09
N LEU A 240 -12.92 -1.52 13.68
CA LEU A 240 -13.64 -0.65 14.62
C LEU A 240 -14.66 -1.44 15.46
N LEU A 241 -15.33 -2.43 14.87
CA LEU A 241 -16.23 -3.32 15.61
C LEU A 241 -15.47 -4.08 16.70
N ALA A 242 -14.28 -4.62 16.38
CA ALA A 242 -13.43 -5.28 17.38
C ALA A 242 -13.04 -4.32 18.51
N VAL A 243 -12.70 -3.05 18.20
CA VAL A 243 -12.42 -2.02 19.21
C VAL A 243 -13.64 -1.72 20.07
N ILE A 244 -14.83 -1.56 19.46
CA ILE A 244 -16.08 -1.35 20.17
C ILE A 244 -16.36 -2.51 21.14
N LEU A 245 -16.21 -3.75 20.70
CA LEU A 245 -16.39 -4.94 21.54
C LEU A 245 -15.40 -4.95 22.71
N CYS A 246 -14.12 -4.68 22.46
CA CYS A 246 -13.10 -4.60 23.52
C CYS A 246 -13.41 -3.52 24.57
N VAL A 247 -13.83 -2.32 24.15
CA VAL A 247 -14.21 -1.22 25.05
C VAL A 247 -15.46 -1.58 25.85
N SER A 248 -16.42 -2.26 25.20
CA SER A 248 -17.66 -2.73 25.82
C SER A 248 -17.41 -3.76 26.92
N LEU A 249 -16.62 -4.78 26.61
CA LEU A 249 -16.25 -5.84 27.55
C LEU A 249 -15.50 -5.27 28.77
N GLN A 250 -14.69 -4.26 28.56
CA GLN A 250 -13.97 -3.55 29.63
C GLN A 250 -14.82 -2.49 30.36
N LYS A 251 -16.07 -2.26 29.94
CA LYS A 251 -17.00 -1.23 30.48
C LYS A 251 -16.41 0.19 30.47
N LYS A 252 -15.52 0.52 29.52
CA LYS A 252 -14.80 1.80 29.43
C LYS A 252 -15.48 2.85 28.53
N TRP A 253 -16.78 2.75 28.28
CA TRP A 253 -17.54 3.65 27.40
C TRP A 253 -17.36 5.14 27.73
N ARG A 254 -17.45 5.48 29.02
CA ARG A 254 -17.34 6.87 29.49
C ARG A 254 -15.93 7.44 29.27
N THR A 255 -14.90 6.61 29.42
CA THR A 255 -13.49 7.01 29.23
C THR A 255 -13.23 7.42 27.79
N TYR A 256 -13.82 6.71 26.83
CA TYR A 256 -13.62 6.93 25.40
C TYR A 256 -14.76 7.69 24.72
N ARG A 257 -15.62 8.41 25.46
CA ARG A 257 -16.81 9.08 24.90
C ARG A 257 -16.54 9.98 23.70
N ALA A 258 -15.40 10.68 23.67
CA ALA A 258 -15.03 11.60 22.59
C ALA A 258 -14.63 10.87 21.29
N PHE A 259 -14.27 9.58 21.36
CA PHE A 259 -13.87 8.75 20.21
C PHE A 259 -15.09 8.22 19.44
N TRP A 260 -16.29 8.27 20.02
CA TRP A 260 -17.49 7.81 19.34
C TRP A 260 -17.89 8.70 18.17
N TRP A 261 -17.48 9.98 18.15
CA TRP A 261 -17.71 10.86 17.02
C TRP A 261 -16.97 10.40 15.75
N PRO A 262 -15.64 10.23 15.74
CA PRO A 262 -14.95 9.72 14.56
C PRO A 262 -15.38 8.30 14.17
N ILE A 263 -15.68 7.42 15.13
CA ILE A 263 -16.20 6.08 14.87
C ILE A 263 -17.61 6.15 14.26
N GLY A 264 -18.49 6.98 14.82
CA GLY A 264 -19.86 7.17 14.32
C GLY A 264 -19.89 7.74 12.90
N LEU A 265 -19.03 8.73 12.60
CA LEU A 265 -18.90 9.29 11.26
C LEU A 265 -18.32 8.29 10.26
N TYR A 266 -17.39 7.43 10.69
CA TYR A 266 -16.92 6.31 9.86
C TYR A 266 -18.09 5.39 9.45
N TYR A 267 -18.88 4.93 10.43
CA TYR A 267 -20.02 4.06 10.14
C TYR A 267 -21.12 4.79 9.36
N LEU A 268 -21.33 6.09 9.56
CA LEU A 268 -22.23 6.87 8.73
C LEU A 268 -21.80 6.86 7.27
N GLY A 269 -20.52 7.16 6.99
CA GLY A 269 -19.96 7.07 5.63
C GLY A 269 -20.09 5.66 5.04
N PHE A 270 -19.80 4.63 5.84
CA PHE A 270 -19.93 3.23 5.43
C PHE A 270 -21.38 2.84 5.12
N LEU A 271 -22.35 3.24 5.94
CA LEU A 271 -23.77 2.95 5.70
C LEU A 271 -24.28 3.69 4.46
N LEU A 272 -23.90 4.96 4.26
CA LEU A 272 -24.24 5.70 3.04
C LEU A 272 -23.64 5.02 1.79
N ASN A 273 -22.42 4.52 1.88
CA ASN A 273 -21.77 3.78 0.79
C ASN A 273 -22.54 2.49 0.44
N VAL A 274 -22.85 1.67 1.44
CA VAL A 274 -23.54 0.37 1.22
C VAL A 274 -24.98 0.57 0.76
N ALA A 275 -25.69 1.56 1.30
CA ALA A 275 -27.09 1.85 1.00
C ALA A 275 -27.32 2.61 -0.32
N ALA A 276 -26.25 2.95 -1.04
CA ALA A 276 -26.36 3.75 -2.27
C ALA A 276 -27.23 3.08 -3.34
N PRO A 277 -28.14 3.81 -3.98
CA PRO A 277 -28.96 3.27 -5.09
C PRO A 277 -28.11 2.73 -6.24
N GLY A 278 -27.00 3.40 -6.57
CA GLY A 278 -26.08 2.99 -7.63
C GLY A 278 -25.50 1.59 -7.45
N ASN A 279 -25.35 1.10 -6.22
CA ASN A 279 -24.91 -0.28 -5.96
C ASN A 279 -25.91 -1.32 -6.52
N TRP A 280 -27.20 -1.01 -6.47
CA TRP A 280 -28.25 -1.88 -7.00
C TRP A 280 -28.32 -1.85 -8.53
N VAL A 281 -28.08 -0.64 -9.12
CA VAL A 281 -27.98 -0.50 -10.58
C VAL A 281 -26.85 -1.36 -11.10
N ARG A 282 -25.67 -1.27 -10.50
CA ARG A 282 -24.51 -2.06 -10.89
C ARG A 282 -24.68 -3.56 -10.63
N ALA A 283 -25.35 -3.93 -9.55
CA ALA A 283 -25.58 -5.33 -9.18
C ALA A 283 -26.51 -6.07 -10.17
N ALA A 284 -27.33 -5.33 -10.94
CA ALA A 284 -28.22 -5.93 -11.95
C ALA A 284 -27.44 -6.62 -13.09
N ASP A 285 -26.24 -6.11 -13.43
CA ASP A 285 -25.37 -6.64 -14.48
C ASP A 285 -24.20 -7.49 -13.91
N ALA A 286 -24.15 -7.67 -12.59
CA ALA A 286 -23.00 -8.29 -11.94
C ALA A 286 -23.10 -9.81 -11.88
N THR A 287 -21.97 -10.49 -12.12
CA THR A 287 -21.80 -11.95 -12.04
C THR A 287 -21.27 -12.41 -10.69
N GLY A 288 -21.50 -11.62 -9.63
CA GLY A 288 -20.97 -11.86 -8.30
C GLY A 288 -21.51 -13.10 -7.59
N MET A 289 -20.86 -13.44 -6.47
CA MET A 289 -21.26 -14.55 -5.62
C MET A 289 -22.34 -14.13 -4.63
N ASN A 290 -23.15 -15.08 -4.17
CA ASN A 290 -24.02 -14.80 -3.03
C ASN A 290 -23.18 -14.46 -1.78
N PRO A 291 -23.68 -13.60 -0.84
CA PRO A 291 -22.88 -13.08 0.28
C PRO A 291 -22.21 -14.16 1.13
N VAL A 292 -22.92 -15.24 1.46
CA VAL A 292 -22.39 -16.34 2.28
C VAL A 292 -21.26 -17.06 1.55
N LYS A 293 -21.46 -17.37 0.27
CA LYS A 293 -20.43 -17.99 -0.58
C LYS A 293 -19.20 -17.07 -0.71
N ALA A 294 -19.40 -15.76 -0.92
CA ALA A 294 -18.30 -14.78 -1.02
C ALA A 294 -17.43 -14.76 0.25
N ILE A 295 -18.03 -14.83 1.44
CA ILE A 295 -17.31 -14.91 2.72
C ILE A 295 -16.45 -16.18 2.79
N PHE A 296 -17.03 -17.37 2.54
CA PHE A 296 -16.23 -18.60 2.61
C PHE A 296 -15.14 -18.67 1.55
N VAL A 297 -15.44 -18.27 0.33
CA VAL A 297 -14.48 -18.25 -0.78
C VAL A 297 -13.37 -17.22 -0.52
N SER A 298 -13.64 -16.11 0.17
CA SER A 298 -12.61 -15.14 0.53
C SER A 298 -11.54 -15.71 1.46
N PHE A 299 -11.88 -16.62 2.37
CA PHE A 299 -10.90 -17.35 3.20
C PHE A 299 -10.02 -18.29 2.37
N TYR A 300 -10.61 -18.97 1.38
CA TYR A 300 -9.86 -19.80 0.45
C TYR A 300 -8.87 -18.98 -0.36
N TYR A 301 -9.32 -17.89 -0.99
CA TYR A 301 -8.43 -16.99 -1.74
C TYR A 301 -7.37 -16.35 -0.85
N ALA A 302 -7.72 -15.92 0.37
CA ALA A 302 -6.75 -15.38 1.31
C ALA A 302 -5.66 -16.40 1.66
N PHE A 303 -6.03 -17.67 1.88
CA PHE A 303 -5.06 -18.73 2.13
C PHE A 303 -4.17 -18.96 0.91
N ASP A 304 -4.77 -19.11 -0.27
CA ASP A 304 -4.05 -19.38 -1.53
C ASP A 304 -3.05 -18.26 -1.86
N TYR A 305 -3.50 -17.00 -1.89
CA TYR A 305 -2.61 -15.87 -2.16
C TYR A 305 -1.53 -15.70 -1.09
N CYS A 306 -1.85 -15.85 0.19
CA CYS A 306 -0.86 -15.74 1.25
C CYS A 306 0.24 -16.79 1.12
N ILE A 307 -0.08 -18.05 0.77
CA ILE A 307 0.88 -19.14 0.74
C ILE A 307 1.60 -19.21 -0.61
N ASN A 308 0.84 -19.19 -1.72
CA ASN A 308 1.38 -19.50 -3.04
C ASN A 308 1.93 -18.28 -3.78
N GLU A 309 1.33 -17.09 -3.56
CA GLU A 309 1.69 -15.89 -4.34
C GLU A 309 2.59 -14.92 -3.55
N TRP A 310 2.30 -14.69 -2.26
CA TRP A 310 2.89 -13.58 -1.53
C TRP A 310 3.99 -13.97 -0.53
N SER A 311 4.02 -15.20 -0.01
CA SER A 311 4.99 -15.66 0.99
C SER A 311 6.34 -16.10 0.40
N GLY A 312 6.79 -15.47 -0.66
CA GLY A 312 8.12 -15.72 -1.23
C GLY A 312 9.27 -15.33 -0.30
N TRP A 313 10.49 -15.63 -0.71
CA TRP A 313 11.71 -15.37 0.07
C TRP A 313 11.84 -13.93 0.61
N PRO A 314 11.38 -12.84 -0.08
CA PRO A 314 11.49 -11.49 0.48
C PRO A 314 10.67 -11.31 1.76
N VAL A 315 9.46 -11.90 1.82
CA VAL A 315 8.61 -11.86 3.01
C VAL A 315 9.17 -12.75 4.13
N LEU A 316 9.72 -13.91 3.79
CA LEU A 316 10.41 -14.76 4.76
C LEU A 316 11.58 -14.03 5.42
N PHE A 317 12.45 -13.39 4.64
CA PHE A 317 13.56 -12.59 5.18
C PHE A 317 13.05 -11.38 5.98
N LEU A 318 11.99 -10.72 5.54
CA LEU A 318 11.35 -9.66 6.34
C LEU A 318 11.00 -10.18 7.73
N VAL A 319 10.26 -11.30 7.84
CA VAL A 319 9.86 -11.90 9.11
C VAL A 319 11.09 -12.22 9.97
N LEU A 320 12.10 -12.88 9.39
CA LEU A 320 13.32 -13.26 10.11
C LEU A 320 14.10 -12.05 10.67
N ILE A 321 14.17 -10.94 9.91
CA ILE A 321 14.81 -9.70 10.35
C ILE A 321 13.97 -8.99 11.41
N LEU A 322 12.65 -9.02 11.29
CA LEU A 322 11.75 -8.36 12.22
C LEU A 322 11.76 -9.02 13.63
N ILE A 323 11.95 -10.34 13.73
CA ILE A 323 11.96 -11.05 15.02
C ILE A 323 12.95 -10.43 16.02
N PRO A 324 14.27 -10.31 15.75
CA PRO A 324 15.21 -9.72 16.70
C PRO A 324 14.94 -8.24 16.97
N LEU A 325 14.43 -7.47 16.00
CA LEU A 325 14.07 -6.07 16.19
C LEU A 325 12.91 -5.93 17.17
N PHE A 326 11.84 -6.68 16.97
CA PHE A 326 10.67 -6.68 17.86
C PHE A 326 10.96 -7.28 19.24
N TYR A 327 11.78 -8.32 19.31
CA TYR A 327 12.24 -8.89 20.59
C TYR A 327 12.93 -7.82 21.46
N ASN A 328 13.80 -7.00 20.85
CA ASN A 328 14.45 -5.89 21.53
C ASN A 328 13.45 -4.75 21.92
N MET A 329 12.48 -4.45 21.05
CA MET A 329 11.45 -3.45 21.33
C MET A 329 10.56 -3.87 22.50
N ALA A 330 10.14 -5.12 22.55
CA ALA A 330 9.27 -5.67 23.58
C ALA A 330 9.87 -5.66 24.99
N GLY A 331 11.20 -5.63 25.12
CA GLY A 331 11.88 -5.51 26.41
C GLY A 331 11.62 -4.19 27.13
N LYS A 332 11.13 -3.14 26.41
CA LYS A 332 10.91 -1.79 26.96
C LYS A 332 9.45 -1.47 27.28
N THR A 333 8.52 -2.32 26.91
CA THR A 333 7.09 -2.13 27.18
C THR A 333 6.60 -3.02 28.31
N ASP A 334 5.61 -2.57 29.07
CA ASP A 334 4.94 -3.37 30.11
C ASP A 334 3.81 -4.23 29.54
N PHE A 335 3.51 -4.10 28.27
CA PHE A 335 2.45 -4.87 27.61
C PHE A 335 2.81 -6.35 27.51
N SER A 336 1.88 -7.24 27.89
CA SER A 336 2.12 -8.68 28.03
C SER A 336 1.92 -9.50 26.75
N PHE A 337 1.40 -8.90 25.68
CA PHE A 337 1.08 -9.55 24.41
C PHE A 337 0.21 -10.81 24.55
N PRO A 338 -0.98 -10.74 25.18
CA PRO A 338 -1.81 -11.93 25.41
C PRO A 338 -2.36 -12.49 24.09
N CYS A 339 -2.57 -13.84 24.07
CA CYS A 339 -3.25 -14.53 22.98
C CYS A 339 -2.68 -14.27 21.55
N PRO A 340 -1.42 -14.53 21.27
CA PRO A 340 -0.80 -14.24 19.97
C PRO A 340 -1.48 -14.96 18.80
N LEU A 341 -1.95 -16.20 18.98
CA LEU A 341 -2.68 -16.95 17.96
C LEU A 341 -4.00 -16.26 17.58
N GLY A 342 -4.68 -15.65 18.57
CA GLY A 342 -5.90 -14.87 18.30
C GLY A 342 -5.62 -13.64 17.45
N VAL A 343 -4.48 -12.97 17.65
CA VAL A 343 -4.06 -11.81 16.85
C VAL A 343 -3.71 -12.24 15.42
N ILE A 344 -3.00 -13.36 15.26
CA ILE A 344 -2.70 -13.92 13.92
C ILE A 344 -3.99 -14.31 13.20
N ALA A 345 -4.90 -15.01 13.87
CA ALA A 345 -6.19 -15.40 13.29
C ALA A 345 -7.03 -14.19 12.90
N PHE A 346 -7.10 -13.16 13.74
CA PHE A 346 -7.79 -11.92 13.43
C PHE A 346 -7.15 -11.21 12.23
N GLY A 347 -5.82 -11.15 12.17
CA GLY A 347 -5.10 -10.61 11.01
C GLY A 347 -5.42 -11.35 9.72
N PHE A 348 -5.48 -12.69 9.75
CA PHE A 348 -5.89 -13.51 8.60
C PHE A 348 -7.35 -13.22 8.20
N CYS A 349 -8.26 -13.08 9.16
CA CYS A 349 -9.65 -12.66 8.90
C CYS A 349 -9.71 -11.28 8.23
N LEU A 350 -8.83 -10.33 8.58
CA LEU A 350 -8.76 -9.02 7.93
C LEU A 350 -8.32 -9.14 6.47
N VAL A 351 -7.35 -10.01 6.15
CA VAL A 351 -6.94 -10.26 4.76
C VAL A 351 -8.10 -10.89 3.97
N ALA A 352 -8.82 -11.86 4.53
CA ALA A 352 -10.00 -12.45 3.90
C ALA A 352 -11.12 -11.42 3.70
N ALA A 353 -11.38 -10.55 4.69
CA ALA A 353 -12.39 -9.50 4.60
C ALA A 353 -12.12 -8.50 3.45
N MET A 354 -10.85 -8.27 3.08
CA MET A 354 -10.52 -7.47 1.88
C MET A 354 -11.05 -8.10 0.60
N MET A 355 -11.06 -9.42 0.50
CA MET A 355 -11.45 -10.14 -0.72
C MET A 355 -12.96 -10.35 -0.83
N THR A 356 -13.70 -10.21 0.28
CA THR A 356 -15.16 -10.44 0.30
C THR A 356 -15.95 -9.50 -0.64
N PRO A 357 -15.74 -8.15 -0.64
CA PRO A 357 -16.51 -7.26 -1.49
C PRO A 357 -16.34 -7.52 -3.00
N PRO A 358 -15.13 -7.70 -3.57
CA PRO A 358 -15.00 -8.01 -4.99
C PRO A 358 -15.58 -9.39 -5.37
N LEU A 359 -15.43 -10.41 -4.52
CA LEU A 359 -16.05 -11.71 -4.76
C LEU A 359 -17.58 -11.63 -4.73
N PHE A 360 -18.14 -10.81 -3.84
CA PHE A 360 -19.58 -10.54 -3.81
C PHE A 360 -20.03 -9.76 -5.06
N ALA A 361 -19.30 -8.71 -5.46
CA ALA A 361 -19.73 -7.81 -6.52
C ALA A 361 -19.49 -8.38 -7.93
N VAL A 362 -18.31 -8.96 -8.19
CA VAL A 362 -17.90 -9.41 -9.53
C VAL A 362 -17.42 -10.87 -9.60
N GLY A 363 -17.37 -11.57 -8.49
CA GLY A 363 -17.01 -12.99 -8.44
C GLY A 363 -15.52 -13.29 -8.65
N SER A 364 -14.64 -12.29 -8.75
CA SER A 364 -13.22 -12.46 -9.10
C SER A 364 -12.30 -11.53 -8.30
N MET A 365 -11.02 -11.94 -8.17
CA MET A 365 -9.91 -11.17 -7.61
C MET A 365 -8.84 -10.85 -8.68
N GLU A 366 -9.16 -11.00 -9.97
CA GLU A 366 -8.17 -10.88 -11.06
C GLU A 366 -7.65 -9.44 -11.28
N ALA A 367 -8.49 -8.42 -11.04
CA ALA A 367 -8.04 -7.04 -11.20
C ALA A 367 -6.88 -6.74 -10.24
N GLN A 368 -5.75 -6.34 -10.78
CA GLN A 368 -4.49 -6.21 -10.05
C GLN A 368 -4.56 -5.17 -8.92
N ARG A 369 -5.38 -4.13 -9.04
CA ARG A 369 -5.64 -3.14 -7.97
C ARG A 369 -6.24 -3.75 -6.70
N LEU A 370 -7.04 -4.81 -6.83
CA LEU A 370 -7.61 -5.55 -5.69
C LEU A 370 -6.50 -6.32 -4.96
N GLN A 371 -5.63 -6.96 -5.73
CA GLN A 371 -4.47 -7.68 -5.21
C GLN A 371 -3.47 -6.71 -4.55
N ALA A 372 -3.19 -5.56 -5.17
CA ALA A 372 -2.31 -4.52 -4.64
C ALA A 372 -2.75 -4.05 -3.25
N LEU A 373 -4.01 -3.71 -3.10
CA LEU A 373 -4.57 -3.28 -1.82
C LEU A 373 -4.52 -4.39 -0.78
N THR A 374 -4.93 -5.61 -1.14
CA THR A 374 -4.94 -6.76 -0.21
C THR A 374 -3.52 -7.15 0.20
N TYR A 375 -2.55 -7.11 -0.72
CA TYR A 375 -1.13 -7.33 -0.44
C TYR A 375 -0.58 -6.30 0.57
N THR A 376 -0.97 -5.04 0.44
CA THR A 376 -0.56 -3.99 1.40
C THR A 376 -1.06 -4.31 2.82
N VAL A 377 -2.30 -4.76 2.96
CA VAL A 377 -2.86 -5.20 4.25
C VAL A 377 -2.17 -6.49 4.74
N TYR A 378 -1.88 -7.44 3.84
CA TYR A 378 -1.16 -8.66 4.18
C TYR A 378 0.22 -8.37 4.79
N ILE A 379 1.03 -7.51 4.17
CA ILE A 379 2.36 -7.15 4.71
C ILE A 379 2.23 -6.43 6.07
N LEU A 380 1.23 -5.59 6.24
CA LEU A 380 0.94 -4.95 7.54
C LEU A 380 0.58 -6.00 8.61
N VAL A 381 -0.29 -6.96 8.29
CA VAL A 381 -0.69 -8.06 9.17
C VAL A 381 0.51 -8.94 9.52
N VAL A 382 1.33 -9.34 8.55
CA VAL A 382 2.56 -10.11 8.77
C VAL A 382 3.51 -9.37 9.72
N THR A 383 3.73 -8.08 9.49
CA THR A 383 4.61 -7.24 10.32
C THR A 383 4.10 -7.16 11.76
N LEU A 384 2.82 -6.84 11.96
CA LEU A 384 2.22 -6.69 13.29
C LEU A 384 2.13 -8.04 14.03
N SER A 385 1.76 -9.13 13.33
CA SER A 385 1.70 -10.48 13.89
C SER A 385 3.08 -10.97 14.32
N THR A 386 4.12 -10.74 13.52
CA THR A 386 5.51 -11.04 13.87
C THR A 386 5.94 -10.28 15.12
N GLY A 387 5.64 -8.97 15.17
CA GLY A 387 5.96 -8.13 16.33
C GLY A 387 5.25 -8.58 17.60
N TYR A 388 3.97 -8.88 17.49
CA TYR A 388 3.16 -9.34 18.61
C TYR A 388 3.65 -10.70 19.17
N THR A 389 3.95 -11.65 18.28
CA THR A 389 4.46 -12.98 18.64
C THR A 389 5.85 -12.90 19.25
N ALA A 390 6.76 -12.10 18.68
CA ALA A 390 8.09 -11.87 19.24
C ALA A 390 8.01 -11.19 20.64
N GLY A 391 7.08 -10.27 20.82
CA GLY A 391 6.81 -9.65 22.11
C GLY A 391 6.29 -10.62 23.15
N TRP A 392 5.33 -11.48 22.79
CA TRP A 392 4.83 -12.53 23.65
C TRP A 392 5.94 -13.50 24.08
N PHE A 393 6.77 -13.94 23.14
CA PHE A 393 7.89 -14.84 23.42
C PHE A 393 8.89 -14.19 24.37
N ARG A 394 9.22 -12.91 24.17
CA ARG A 394 10.09 -12.14 25.07
C ARG A 394 9.54 -12.11 26.49
N LYS A 395 8.25 -11.75 26.68
CA LYS A 395 7.63 -11.68 28.02
C LYS A 395 7.57 -13.04 28.72
N LYS A 396 7.36 -14.13 27.98
CA LYS A 396 7.40 -15.49 28.51
C LYS A 396 8.79 -15.89 29.03
N LEU A 397 9.85 -15.52 28.32
CA LEU A 397 11.23 -15.77 28.76
C LEU A 397 11.60 -14.95 30.00
N ASP A 398 11.21 -13.67 30.02
CA ASP A 398 11.46 -12.78 31.17
C ASP A 398 10.79 -13.33 32.46
N GLN A 399 9.56 -13.87 32.35
CA GLN A 399 8.81 -14.46 33.48
C GLN A 399 9.45 -15.74 34.03
N LYS A 400 10.14 -16.52 33.19
CA LYS A 400 10.77 -17.77 33.62
C LYS A 400 12.13 -17.61 34.32
N ASN A 401 12.59 -16.38 34.57
CA ASN A 401 13.92 -16.05 35.09
C ASN A 401 15.08 -16.76 34.35
N GLN A 402 14.81 -17.27 33.14
CA GLN A 402 15.82 -17.81 32.28
C GLN A 402 16.59 -16.64 31.66
N ASN A 403 17.46 -16.03 32.49
CA ASN A 403 18.39 -14.97 32.13
C ASN A 403 19.49 -15.42 31.15
N GLN A 404 19.20 -16.30 30.23
CA GLN A 404 19.90 -16.33 28.97
C GLN A 404 19.34 -15.19 28.12
N GLN A 405 19.65 -13.96 28.54
CA GLN A 405 19.65 -12.85 27.61
C GLN A 405 20.49 -13.31 26.42
N PHE A 406 19.87 -13.49 25.25
CA PHE A 406 20.64 -13.45 24.02
C PHE A 406 21.57 -12.25 24.16
N SER A 407 22.87 -12.49 24.29
CA SER A 407 23.82 -11.39 24.42
C SER A 407 23.48 -10.39 23.33
N GLY A 408 23.33 -9.11 23.66
CA GLY A 408 22.94 -8.08 22.68
C GLY A 408 23.84 -8.10 21.44
N ASN A 409 25.06 -8.64 21.58
CA ASN A 409 26.01 -8.89 20.51
C ASN A 409 25.60 -10.05 19.59
N THR A 410 25.12 -11.16 20.14
CA THR A 410 24.64 -12.31 19.34
C THR A 410 23.43 -11.93 18.50
N ALA A 411 22.46 -11.20 19.07
CA ALA A 411 21.29 -10.72 18.33
C ALA A 411 21.69 -9.78 17.18
N ARG A 412 22.67 -8.89 17.39
CA ARG A 412 23.20 -8.00 16.35
C ARG A 412 23.94 -8.77 15.25
N TYR A 413 24.68 -9.79 15.62
CA TYR A 413 25.38 -10.64 14.65
C TYR A 413 24.39 -11.41 13.77
N ILE A 414 23.36 -12.02 14.35
CA ILE A 414 22.28 -12.70 13.60
C ILE A 414 21.60 -11.71 12.65
N LEU A 415 21.25 -10.53 13.15
CA LEU A 415 20.62 -9.48 12.33
C LEU A 415 21.53 -9.06 11.16
N PHE A 416 22.84 -8.92 11.39
CA PHE A 416 23.78 -8.60 10.32
C PHE A 416 23.84 -9.69 9.26
N CYS A 417 23.94 -10.96 9.66
CA CYS A 417 23.93 -12.08 8.71
C CYS A 417 22.64 -12.10 7.88
N LEU A 418 21.48 -11.92 8.53
CA LEU A 418 20.19 -11.86 7.83
C LEU A 418 20.13 -10.70 6.82
N LEU A 419 20.57 -9.49 7.22
CA LEU A 419 20.63 -8.34 6.33
C LEU A 419 21.61 -8.57 5.17
N PHE A 420 22.78 -9.16 5.44
CA PHE A 420 23.76 -9.48 4.42
C PHE A 420 23.21 -10.48 3.41
N PHE A 421 22.62 -11.59 3.85
CA PHE A 421 22.01 -12.56 2.96
C PHE A 421 20.82 -11.99 2.18
N THR A 422 20.00 -11.14 2.82
CA THR A 422 18.90 -10.45 2.14
C THR A 422 19.42 -9.54 1.02
N PHE A 423 20.46 -8.76 1.32
CA PHE A 423 21.07 -7.86 0.34
C PHE A 423 21.74 -8.64 -0.80
N ALA A 424 22.50 -9.70 -0.47
CA ALA A 424 23.12 -10.57 -1.48
C ALA A 424 22.08 -11.26 -2.37
N SER A 425 20.97 -11.75 -1.78
CA SER A 425 19.86 -12.34 -2.53
C SER A 425 19.17 -11.30 -3.43
N ALA A 426 18.98 -10.07 -2.94
CA ALA A 426 18.42 -8.99 -3.75
C ALA A 426 19.32 -8.63 -4.94
N LEU A 427 20.64 -8.56 -4.73
CA LEU A 427 21.60 -8.34 -5.81
C LEU A 427 21.59 -9.48 -6.83
N ALA A 428 21.49 -10.73 -6.39
CA ALA A 428 21.43 -11.90 -7.28
C ALA A 428 20.18 -11.90 -8.17
N VAL A 429 19.09 -11.26 -7.76
CA VAL A 429 17.83 -11.20 -8.49
C VAL A 429 17.72 -9.94 -9.38
N ILE A 430 18.60 -8.92 -9.19
CA ILE A 430 18.63 -7.71 -10.06
C ILE A 430 18.66 -8.04 -11.55
N PRO A 431 19.41 -9.05 -12.05
CA PRO A 431 19.39 -9.41 -13.48
C PRO A 431 18.05 -9.95 -13.96
N THR A 432 17.12 -10.32 -13.07
CA THR A 432 15.78 -10.74 -13.45
C THR A 432 14.92 -9.49 -13.68
N PRO A 433 14.59 -9.15 -14.93
CA PRO A 433 13.74 -8.00 -15.23
C PRO A 433 12.42 -8.11 -14.46
N HIS A 434 11.91 -6.99 -14.02
CA HIS A 434 10.57 -6.90 -13.40
C HIS A 434 10.35 -7.67 -12.09
N TYR A 435 11.41 -8.16 -11.42
CA TYR A 435 11.26 -8.85 -10.14
C TYR A 435 10.85 -7.88 -9.01
N PHE A 436 11.54 -6.74 -8.89
CA PHE A 436 11.18 -5.64 -7.99
C PHE A 436 10.61 -4.47 -8.79
N THR A 437 9.82 -3.61 -8.13
CA THR A 437 9.29 -2.41 -8.79
C THR A 437 10.43 -1.50 -9.28
N PHE A 438 11.50 -1.31 -8.48
CA PHE A 438 12.64 -0.50 -8.90
C PHE A 438 13.42 -1.12 -10.08
N SER A 439 13.57 -2.45 -10.11
CA SER A 439 14.25 -3.12 -11.23
C SER A 439 13.42 -3.03 -12.51
N SER A 440 12.10 -3.11 -12.43
CA SER A 440 11.19 -2.83 -13.54
C SER A 440 11.43 -1.43 -14.11
N ALA A 441 11.43 -0.40 -13.24
CA ALA A 441 11.68 0.97 -13.66
C ALA A 441 13.05 1.14 -14.33
N ILE A 442 14.11 0.54 -13.74
CA ILE A 442 15.47 0.60 -14.31
C ILE A 442 15.50 -0.09 -15.68
N THR A 443 14.87 -1.26 -15.82
CA THR A 443 14.83 -2.02 -17.08
C THR A 443 14.17 -1.19 -18.18
N ASP A 444 12.98 -0.63 -17.93
CA ASP A 444 12.23 0.15 -18.90
C ASP A 444 12.90 1.50 -19.26
N LEU A 445 13.64 2.08 -18.30
CA LEU A 445 14.44 3.28 -18.55
C LEU A 445 15.71 2.95 -19.38
N ALA A 446 16.40 1.84 -19.06
CA ALA A 446 17.66 1.47 -19.68
C ALA A 446 17.49 0.92 -21.12
N ASN A 447 16.42 0.15 -21.37
CA ASN A 447 16.11 -0.38 -22.70
C ASN A 447 15.43 0.64 -23.63
N GLY A 448 15.05 1.82 -23.09
CA GLY A 448 14.44 2.90 -23.85
C GLY A 448 12.92 2.75 -24.07
N SER A 449 12.27 1.69 -23.56
CA SER A 449 10.82 1.48 -23.74
C SER A 449 9.98 2.59 -23.09
N ALA A 450 10.36 3.05 -21.88
CA ALA A 450 9.70 4.17 -21.22
C ALA A 450 9.79 5.46 -22.04
N ARG A 451 10.95 5.72 -22.65
CA ARG A 451 11.17 6.90 -23.50
C ARG A 451 10.34 6.83 -24.77
N ALA A 452 10.38 5.70 -25.49
CA ALA A 452 9.62 5.49 -26.73
C ALA A 452 8.11 5.64 -26.48
N TYR A 453 7.60 5.08 -25.37
CA TYR A 453 6.21 5.27 -24.93
C TYR A 453 5.91 6.75 -24.68
N GLY A 454 6.74 7.44 -23.90
CA GLY A 454 6.52 8.84 -23.54
C GLY A 454 6.56 9.78 -24.75
N GLU A 455 7.48 9.57 -25.71
CA GLU A 455 7.55 10.35 -26.94
C GLU A 455 6.30 10.14 -27.81
N ALA A 456 5.86 8.89 -27.99
CA ALA A 456 4.64 8.60 -28.73
C ALA A 456 3.38 9.19 -28.07
N ARG A 457 3.27 9.15 -26.75
CA ARG A 457 2.18 9.79 -26.00
C ARG A 457 2.20 11.31 -26.17
N LYS A 458 3.38 11.92 -26.16
CA LYS A 458 3.53 13.36 -26.40
C LYS A 458 3.12 13.76 -27.83
N GLU A 459 3.48 12.96 -28.83
CA GLU A 459 3.05 13.15 -30.22
C GLU A 459 1.50 13.09 -30.34
N ARG A 460 0.88 12.07 -29.69
CA ARG A 460 -0.58 11.97 -29.66
C ARG A 460 -1.26 13.17 -29.02
N ILE A 461 -0.70 13.72 -27.93
CA ILE A 461 -1.22 14.93 -27.28
C ILE A 461 -1.19 16.12 -28.25
N ALA A 462 -0.13 16.28 -29.04
CA ALA A 462 -0.07 17.34 -30.04
C ALA A 462 -1.17 17.20 -31.10
N ILE A 463 -1.53 15.96 -31.49
CA ILE A 463 -2.68 15.69 -32.36
C ILE A 463 -3.99 16.01 -31.63
N TYR A 464 -4.15 15.63 -30.36
CA TYR A 464 -5.35 15.92 -29.57
C TYR A 464 -5.59 17.42 -29.36
N GLU A 465 -4.53 18.22 -29.36
CA GLU A 465 -4.58 19.68 -29.23
C GLU A 465 -4.62 20.43 -30.58
N SER A 466 -4.57 19.70 -31.72
CA SER A 466 -4.58 20.33 -33.07
C SER A 466 -5.90 20.95 -33.46
N GLY A 467 -7.00 20.64 -32.78
CA GLY A 467 -8.36 21.09 -33.12
C GLY A 467 -9.09 20.17 -34.11
N GLU A 468 -8.48 19.04 -34.51
CA GLU A 468 -9.17 18.01 -35.29
C GLU A 468 -10.28 17.38 -34.47
N ARG A 469 -11.43 17.10 -35.09
CA ARG A 469 -12.58 16.49 -34.42
C ARG A 469 -12.66 14.98 -34.63
N ASP A 470 -12.16 14.51 -35.78
CA ASP A 470 -12.03 13.08 -36.10
C ASP A 470 -10.56 12.68 -36.05
N VAL A 471 -10.16 12.11 -34.91
CA VAL A 471 -8.78 11.87 -34.59
C VAL A 471 -8.37 10.43 -34.88
N VAL A 472 -7.27 10.26 -35.59
CA VAL A 472 -6.66 8.95 -35.86
C VAL A 472 -5.23 8.96 -35.37
N VAL A 473 -4.87 8.02 -34.51
CA VAL A 473 -3.52 7.91 -33.96
C VAL A 473 -2.91 6.53 -34.22
N LYS A 474 -1.59 6.48 -34.29
CA LYS A 474 -0.84 5.23 -34.43
C LYS A 474 -0.82 4.44 -33.12
N GLU A 475 -0.63 3.12 -33.22
CA GLU A 475 -0.37 2.25 -32.09
C GLU A 475 0.90 2.69 -31.32
N LEU A 476 0.93 2.44 -30.01
CA LEU A 476 2.08 2.78 -29.18
C LEU A 476 3.25 1.83 -29.48
N PRO A 477 4.47 2.34 -29.71
CA PRO A 477 5.62 1.51 -30.12
C PRO A 477 6.19 0.68 -28.96
N ALA A 478 5.79 0.97 -27.73
CA ALA A 478 6.27 0.28 -26.54
C ALA A 478 5.18 0.25 -25.45
N GLN A 479 5.21 -0.79 -24.62
CA GLN A 479 4.31 -1.00 -23.49
C GLN A 479 5.15 -1.26 -22.21
N PRO A 480 5.72 -0.20 -21.58
CA PRO A 480 6.54 -0.37 -20.40
C PRO A 480 5.73 -0.99 -19.25
N GLU A 481 6.34 -1.94 -18.53
CA GLU A 481 5.72 -2.74 -17.48
C GLU A 481 5.04 -1.90 -16.37
N LEU A 482 5.58 -0.72 -16.07
CA LEU A 482 5.05 0.14 -15.00
C LEU A 482 4.11 1.24 -15.48
N LEU A 483 4.08 1.55 -16.79
CA LEU A 483 3.37 2.71 -17.30
C LEU A 483 2.15 2.37 -18.15
N TYR A 484 2.20 1.21 -18.82
CA TYR A 484 1.12 0.81 -19.71
C TYR A 484 0.00 0.12 -18.92
N PHE A 485 -1.18 0.69 -18.97
CA PHE A 485 -2.40 0.08 -18.45
C PHE A 485 -3.30 -0.39 -19.59
N SER A 486 -3.72 0.53 -20.45
CA SER A 486 -4.55 0.25 -21.63
C SER A 486 -4.38 1.32 -22.69
N ASP A 487 -4.93 1.09 -23.87
CA ASP A 487 -4.97 2.04 -24.98
C ASP A 487 -6.33 2.02 -25.66
N ILE A 488 -6.66 3.09 -26.40
CA ILE A 488 -7.85 3.16 -27.27
C ILE A 488 -7.80 2.06 -28.33
N GLN A 489 -8.95 1.75 -28.92
CA GLN A 489 -9.12 0.67 -29.87
C GLN A 489 -9.40 1.20 -31.30
N GLU A 490 -9.39 0.29 -32.29
CA GLU A 490 -9.78 0.59 -33.68
C GLU A 490 -11.25 1.02 -33.79
N ASP A 491 -12.11 0.42 -32.95
CA ASP A 491 -13.55 0.75 -32.90
C ASP A 491 -13.78 2.05 -32.14
N PRO A 492 -14.23 3.13 -32.79
CA PRO A 492 -14.51 4.41 -32.16
C PRO A 492 -15.64 4.32 -31.12
N GLU A 493 -16.51 3.30 -31.20
CA GLU A 493 -17.59 3.07 -30.23
C GLU A 493 -17.12 2.40 -28.94
N PHE A 494 -15.86 1.95 -28.88
CA PHE A 494 -15.30 1.34 -27.67
C PHE A 494 -15.31 2.36 -26.51
N TRP A 495 -15.56 1.89 -25.31
CA TRP A 495 -15.82 2.77 -24.16
C TRP A 495 -14.65 3.72 -23.81
N GLU A 496 -13.38 3.27 -23.98
CA GLU A 496 -12.20 4.13 -23.75
C GLU A 496 -12.10 5.24 -24.80
N ASN A 497 -12.41 4.93 -26.05
CA ASN A 497 -12.45 5.90 -27.14
C ASN A 497 -13.52 6.98 -26.86
N LYS A 498 -14.72 6.57 -26.43
CA LYS A 498 -15.80 7.50 -26.02
C LYS A 498 -15.40 8.35 -24.82
N GLY A 499 -14.68 7.77 -23.85
CA GLY A 499 -14.13 8.50 -22.71
C GLY A 499 -13.17 9.61 -23.14
N MET A 500 -12.28 9.34 -24.09
CA MET A 500 -11.38 10.34 -24.67
C MET A 500 -12.13 11.40 -25.46
N CYS A 501 -13.12 11.00 -26.27
CA CYS A 501 -13.96 11.96 -27.02
C CYS A 501 -14.62 12.96 -26.05
N LYS A 502 -15.18 12.47 -24.95
CA LYS A 502 -15.78 13.33 -23.92
C LYS A 502 -14.75 14.26 -23.25
N PHE A 503 -13.54 13.77 -22.98
CA PHE A 503 -12.49 14.52 -22.29
C PHE A 503 -11.92 15.67 -23.13
N TYR A 504 -11.65 15.42 -24.43
CA TYR A 504 -11.04 16.39 -25.34
C TYR A 504 -12.06 17.14 -26.20
N GLY A 505 -13.29 16.65 -26.32
CA GLY A 505 -14.35 17.24 -27.17
C GLY A 505 -14.29 16.79 -28.63
N PHE A 506 -13.80 15.56 -28.90
CA PHE A 506 -13.76 14.96 -30.23
C PHE A 506 -15.13 14.44 -30.67
N ASP A 507 -15.35 14.33 -31.97
CA ASP A 507 -16.48 13.59 -32.52
C ASP A 507 -16.14 12.08 -32.58
N SER A 508 -14.89 11.75 -32.95
CA SER A 508 -14.39 10.38 -32.90
C SER A 508 -12.89 10.33 -32.63
N VAL A 509 -12.43 9.22 -32.03
CA VAL A 509 -11.00 8.88 -31.91
C VAL A 509 -10.81 7.37 -32.13
N ARG A 510 -9.76 6.97 -32.88
CA ARG A 510 -9.46 5.57 -33.13
C ARG A 510 -7.99 5.31 -33.39
N LEU A 511 -7.54 4.06 -33.16
CA LEU A 511 -6.25 3.60 -33.64
C LEU A 511 -6.25 3.42 -35.16
N GLN A 512 -5.14 3.81 -35.78
CA GLN A 512 -4.85 3.46 -37.17
C GLN A 512 -4.36 2.01 -37.20
N LYS A 513 -5.06 1.17 -37.98
CA LYS A 513 -4.58 -0.18 -38.23
C LYS A 513 -3.32 -0.10 -39.09
N GLU A 514 -2.20 -0.65 -38.63
CA GLU A 514 -1.08 -0.90 -39.53
C GLU A 514 -1.50 -2.01 -40.50
N LEU A 515 -1.55 -1.66 -41.77
CA LEU A 515 -1.65 -2.65 -42.84
C LEU A 515 -0.37 -3.48 -42.78
N LYS A 516 -0.45 -4.68 -42.20
CA LYS A 516 0.63 -5.67 -42.22
C LYS A 516 0.95 -6.15 -43.61
#